data_f95812fe6d2e94d15c14fa6fc03992ef
#
_entry.id   f95812fe6d2e94d15c14fa6fc03992ef
#
_cell.length_a   1.000
_cell.length_b   1.000
_cell.length_c   1.000
_cell.angle_alpha   90.00
_cell.angle_beta   90.00
_cell.angle_gamma   90.00
#
_symmetry.space_group_name_H-M   'P 1'
#
loop_
_entity.id
_entity.type
_entity.pdbx_description
1 polymer ?
#
loop_
_entity_poly.entity_id
_entity_poly.type
_entity_poly.pdbx_seq_one_letter_code
_entity_poly.pdbx_strand_id
1 'polypeptide(L)'
;MKKLSIFIILLMCLLPMNAQQVTIKDVANATYRAEGIRGIRPMLDGEHYTQISSDGKRLVKYSFKTGKEVATIFDVETARDCTIKHFDDYIMSPNESLILIQTDTKPIYRHSFTANYYIFNVKNNKMEPLSTGGPQQVPLFSPDGNQIAFVRNNNIYLVKLLFNNSESQITTDGKYNEVLNGIPDWVYEEEFGFNRAFDFSADSKMIAYIRFDESKVPMYSFPLYKGKSPSLDQYATYPGEYEYKYPMPGIDNSKVSVHTFDIKSKVTRKIDLPLDEDGYIPRIKFTNDENALAIMTLNRHQNRFDLYYANPRSTLCKLMVRDEAPQYIKENAYSNITFYPEHFVVMSEKDGYNHLYLYTAGGNLVKQITKGNFEVKDFLGWDQANNTFYFTSNEGSPLRTAVYKIDAKGKKTKLSTQEGSNSAIFSKNMKYFVNTYSSANIPPVITLNDNKGKVLTTLVDNQKLKQQMSGLNMPSKEFFTFKTTDGVE
;
A
#
# COMPACT_ATOMS: atom_id res chain seq x y z
N MET A 1 5.09 -55.45 -46.32
CA MET A 1 5.46 -54.03 -46.00
C MET A 1 4.31 -53.25 -45.34
N LYS A 2 3.07 -53.29 -45.73
CA LYS A 2 1.96 -52.55 -45.08
C LYS A 2 1.71 -52.92 -43.61
N LYS A 3 1.94 -54.16 -43.16
CA LYS A 3 1.76 -54.56 -41.76
C LYS A 3 2.88 -54.07 -40.83
N LEU A 4 4.10 -53.87 -41.35
CA LEU A 4 5.24 -53.35 -40.58
C LEU A 4 5.11 -51.83 -40.34
N SER A 5 4.56 -51.09 -41.34
CA SER A 5 4.29 -49.65 -41.21
C SER A 5 3.22 -49.31 -40.13
N ILE A 6 2.18 -50.18 -40.03
CA ILE A 6 1.12 -50.01 -39.01
C ILE A 6 1.70 -50.27 -37.58
N PHE A 7 2.62 -51.23 -37.44
CA PHE A 7 3.24 -51.52 -36.15
C PHE A 7 4.18 -50.39 -35.66
N ILE A 8 4.91 -49.76 -36.61
CA ILE A 8 5.79 -48.61 -36.29
C ILE A 8 4.94 -47.37 -35.93
N ILE A 9 3.80 -47.14 -36.57
CA ILE A 9 2.88 -46.04 -36.22
C ILE A 9 2.23 -46.28 -34.86
N LEU A 10 1.87 -47.55 -34.54
CA LEU A 10 1.35 -47.89 -33.21
C LEU A 10 2.41 -47.79 -32.10
N LEU A 11 3.67 -48.10 -32.40
CA LEU A 11 4.78 -47.99 -31.47
C LEU A 11 5.17 -46.51 -31.19
N MET A 12 5.01 -45.61 -32.17
CA MET A 12 5.20 -44.16 -31.96
C MET A 12 4.10 -43.53 -31.07
N CYS A 13 2.89 -44.12 -31.03
CA CYS A 13 1.80 -43.67 -30.13
C CYS A 13 1.97 -44.16 -28.69
N LEU A 14 2.92 -45.02 -28.40
CA LEU A 14 3.19 -45.57 -27.08
C LEU A 14 4.43 -44.98 -26.36
N LEU A 15 5.03 -43.96 -26.94
CA LEU A 15 6.02 -43.20 -26.16
C LEU A 15 5.29 -42.53 -24.99
N PRO A 16 5.59 -42.87 -23.75
CA PRO A 16 5.00 -42.12 -22.63
C PRO A 16 5.44 -40.69 -22.81
N MET A 17 4.49 -39.79 -23.05
CA MET A 17 4.73 -38.36 -22.87
C MET A 17 4.97 -38.19 -21.39
N ASN A 18 6.23 -38.35 -20.95
CA ASN A 18 6.63 -37.99 -19.60
C ASN A 18 6.43 -36.49 -19.46
N ALA A 19 5.27 -36.10 -18.97
CA ALA A 19 5.05 -34.71 -18.57
C ALA A 19 6.15 -34.35 -17.56
N GLN A 20 6.87 -33.29 -17.84
CA GLN A 20 7.94 -32.81 -16.97
C GLN A 20 7.36 -32.48 -15.59
N GLN A 21 7.99 -32.99 -14.54
CA GLN A 21 7.63 -32.61 -13.17
C GLN A 21 8.35 -31.33 -12.75
N VAL A 22 7.68 -30.49 -11.98
CA VAL A 22 8.29 -29.32 -11.33
C VAL A 22 9.23 -29.81 -10.23
N THR A 23 10.47 -29.38 -10.28
CA THR A 23 11.48 -29.73 -9.30
C THR A 23 11.61 -28.66 -8.22
N ILE A 24 12.21 -29.02 -7.06
CA ILE A 24 12.55 -28.03 -6.02
C ILE A 24 13.47 -26.94 -6.57
N LYS A 25 14.35 -27.30 -7.51
CA LYS A 25 15.24 -26.35 -8.20
C LYS A 25 14.45 -25.33 -9.03
N ASP A 26 13.39 -25.75 -9.72
CA ASP A 26 12.52 -24.83 -10.46
C ASP A 26 11.83 -23.84 -9.54
N VAL A 27 11.33 -24.32 -8.40
CA VAL A 27 10.70 -23.46 -7.39
C VAL A 27 11.73 -22.47 -6.82
N ALA A 28 12.90 -22.94 -6.41
CA ALA A 28 13.94 -22.10 -5.83
C ALA A 28 14.48 -21.05 -6.82
N ASN A 29 14.52 -21.35 -8.10
CA ASN A 29 14.96 -20.45 -9.16
C ASN A 29 13.83 -19.60 -9.76
N ALA A 30 12.59 -19.76 -9.30
CA ALA A 30 11.39 -19.12 -9.85
C ALA A 30 11.27 -19.31 -11.38
N THR A 31 11.58 -20.53 -11.88
CA THR A 31 11.61 -20.87 -13.33
C THR A 31 10.27 -20.56 -14.01
N TYR A 32 9.15 -20.79 -13.29
CA TYR A 32 7.78 -20.55 -13.78
C TYR A 32 7.17 -19.32 -13.12
N ARG A 33 7.77 -18.16 -13.38
CA ARG A 33 7.31 -16.89 -12.82
C ARG A 33 6.38 -16.16 -13.77
N ALA A 34 5.24 -15.70 -13.25
CA ALA A 34 4.35 -14.83 -14.00
C ALA A 34 4.98 -13.45 -14.24
N GLU A 35 4.78 -12.91 -15.43
CA GLU A 35 5.06 -11.51 -15.73
C GLU A 35 4.01 -10.62 -15.06
N GLY A 36 4.43 -9.44 -14.62
CA GLY A 36 3.59 -8.42 -13.99
C GLY A 36 4.05 -7.02 -14.36
N ILE A 37 3.29 -6.03 -13.95
CA ILE A 37 3.62 -4.61 -14.11
C ILE A 37 3.94 -4.03 -12.74
N ARG A 38 5.05 -3.31 -12.63
CA ARG A 38 5.51 -2.70 -11.38
C ARG A 38 5.29 -1.20 -11.37
N GLY A 39 4.85 -0.66 -10.23
CA GLY A 39 4.84 0.77 -9.97
C GLY A 39 3.82 1.55 -10.78
N ILE A 40 2.67 0.96 -11.14
CA ILE A 40 1.59 1.72 -11.79
C ILE A 40 1.11 2.82 -10.86
N ARG A 41 1.24 4.08 -11.28
CA ARG A 41 0.72 5.25 -10.56
C ARG A 41 -0.04 6.17 -11.51
N PRO A 42 -1.35 6.37 -11.27
CA PRO A 42 -2.16 7.29 -12.07
C PRO A 42 -1.67 8.74 -11.93
N MET A 43 -1.55 9.42 -13.07
CA MET A 43 -1.16 10.83 -13.14
C MET A 43 -2.37 11.76 -12.94
N LEU A 44 -2.09 13.01 -12.55
CA LEU A 44 -3.11 14.03 -12.26
C LEU A 44 -4.03 14.34 -13.44
N ASP A 45 -3.51 14.23 -14.67
CA ASP A 45 -4.30 14.49 -15.87
C ASP A 45 -5.44 13.48 -16.09
N GLY A 46 -5.43 12.36 -15.35
CA GLY A 46 -6.44 11.31 -15.43
C GLY A 46 -6.42 10.49 -16.73
N GLU A 47 -5.54 10.81 -17.67
CA GLU A 47 -5.43 10.17 -18.98
C GLU A 47 -4.17 9.27 -19.08
N HIS A 48 -3.23 9.44 -18.14
CA HIS A 48 -1.95 8.74 -18.14
C HIS A 48 -1.62 8.10 -16.79
N TYR A 49 -0.71 7.13 -16.84
CA TYR A 49 -0.08 6.53 -15.66
C TYR A 49 1.41 6.37 -15.90
N THR A 50 2.15 6.23 -14.83
CA THR A 50 3.59 5.95 -14.86
C THR A 50 3.88 4.52 -14.44
N GLN A 51 5.00 3.98 -14.94
CA GLN A 51 5.48 2.63 -14.68
C GLN A 51 7.00 2.61 -14.70
N ILE A 52 7.60 1.82 -13.81
CA ILE A 52 9.04 1.58 -13.82
C ILE A 52 9.35 0.55 -14.91
N SER A 53 10.39 0.80 -15.73
CA SER A 53 10.87 -0.18 -16.72
C SER A 53 11.38 -1.47 -16.03
N SER A 54 11.35 -2.58 -16.73
CA SER A 54 11.72 -3.89 -16.17
C SER A 54 13.16 -3.95 -15.66
N ASP A 55 14.07 -3.17 -16.25
CA ASP A 55 15.47 -3.03 -15.85
C ASP A 55 15.71 -2.04 -14.69
N GLY A 56 14.64 -1.35 -14.23
CA GLY A 56 14.71 -0.36 -13.15
C GLY A 56 15.48 0.92 -13.50
N LYS A 57 15.62 1.23 -14.79
CA LYS A 57 16.38 2.40 -15.25
C LYS A 57 15.54 3.59 -15.66
N ARG A 58 14.29 3.36 -16.10
CA ARG A 58 13.42 4.41 -16.63
C ARG A 58 12.08 4.47 -15.90
N LEU A 59 11.58 5.67 -15.70
CA LEU A 59 10.19 5.94 -15.36
C LEU A 59 9.47 6.40 -16.61
N VAL A 60 8.50 5.61 -17.05
CA VAL A 60 7.84 5.76 -18.34
C VAL A 60 6.37 6.14 -18.16
N LYS A 61 5.89 7.11 -18.94
CA LYS A 61 4.50 7.56 -19.01
C LYS A 61 3.76 6.76 -20.07
N TYR A 62 2.60 6.20 -19.71
CA TYR A 62 1.71 5.43 -20.57
C TYR A 62 0.32 6.06 -20.65
N SER A 63 -0.37 5.86 -21.76
CA SER A 63 -1.77 6.27 -21.94
C SER A 63 -2.74 5.22 -21.40
N PHE A 64 -3.66 5.62 -20.52
CA PHE A 64 -4.79 4.76 -20.10
C PHE A 64 -5.71 4.36 -21.24
N LYS A 65 -5.81 5.19 -22.29
CA LYS A 65 -6.67 4.90 -23.43
C LYS A 65 -6.13 3.81 -24.33
N THR A 66 -4.81 3.74 -24.51
CA THR A 66 -4.18 2.86 -25.49
C THR A 66 -3.22 1.83 -24.90
N GLY A 67 -2.79 1.98 -23.65
CA GLY A 67 -1.73 1.18 -23.03
C GLY A 67 -0.34 1.41 -23.60
N LYS A 68 -0.18 2.37 -24.54
CA LYS A 68 1.11 2.64 -25.21
C LYS A 68 1.94 3.64 -24.43
N GLU A 69 3.26 3.49 -24.55
CA GLU A 69 4.24 4.47 -24.08
C GLU A 69 4.00 5.83 -24.77
N VAL A 70 4.07 6.90 -24.00
CA VAL A 70 3.90 8.28 -24.45
C VAL A 70 5.21 9.04 -24.32
N ALA A 71 5.93 8.88 -23.20
CA ALA A 71 7.18 9.56 -22.92
C ALA A 71 7.97 8.86 -21.82
N THR A 72 9.28 8.99 -21.85
CA THR A 72 10.14 8.71 -20.68
C THR A 72 10.22 9.98 -19.83
N ILE A 73 9.87 9.87 -18.54
CA ILE A 73 9.88 11.00 -17.59
C ILE A 73 11.25 11.12 -16.91
N PHE A 74 11.83 9.97 -16.53
CA PHE A 74 13.15 9.89 -15.90
C PHE A 74 13.93 8.73 -16.51
N ASP A 75 15.22 8.94 -16.73
CA ASP A 75 16.14 7.92 -17.22
C ASP A 75 17.50 8.12 -16.56
N VAL A 76 18.02 7.09 -15.88
CA VAL A 76 19.31 7.15 -15.18
C VAL A 76 20.49 7.46 -16.12
N GLU A 77 20.36 7.15 -17.43
CA GLU A 77 21.43 7.36 -18.42
C GLU A 77 21.46 8.78 -18.99
N THR A 78 20.35 9.52 -18.91
CA THR A 78 20.21 10.86 -19.51
C THR A 78 19.98 11.97 -18.51
N ALA A 79 19.59 11.64 -17.28
CA ALA A 79 19.38 12.63 -16.22
C ALA A 79 20.72 13.26 -15.81
N ARG A 80 20.74 14.60 -15.74
CA ARG A 80 21.93 15.36 -15.33
C ARG A 80 22.22 15.12 -13.86
N ASP A 81 23.51 15.03 -13.53
CA ASP A 81 24.03 14.81 -12.18
C ASP A 81 23.55 13.47 -11.56
N CYS A 82 23.07 12.51 -12.39
CA CYS A 82 22.65 11.20 -11.98
C CYS A 82 23.87 10.31 -11.69
N THR A 83 23.94 9.77 -10.47
CA THR A 83 25.04 8.89 -10.04
C THR A 83 24.61 7.44 -9.83
N ILE A 84 23.31 7.15 -9.94
CA ILE A 84 22.73 5.81 -9.74
C ILE A 84 22.65 5.06 -11.06
N LYS A 85 22.66 3.72 -10.99
CA LYS A 85 22.55 2.85 -12.17
C LYS A 85 21.16 2.27 -12.39
N HIS A 86 20.34 2.22 -11.34
CA HIS A 86 18.96 1.79 -11.31
C HIS A 86 18.29 2.36 -10.07
N PHE A 87 16.99 2.32 -10.02
CA PHE A 87 16.20 2.75 -8.86
C PHE A 87 15.16 1.71 -8.48
N ASP A 88 14.77 1.72 -7.21
CA ASP A 88 13.87 0.71 -6.62
C ASP A 88 12.42 1.14 -6.72
N ASP A 89 12.14 2.43 -6.44
CA ASP A 89 10.81 3.03 -6.44
C ASP A 89 10.89 4.57 -6.61
N TYR A 90 9.74 5.24 -6.64
CA TYR A 90 9.66 6.69 -6.81
C TYR A 90 8.41 7.27 -6.13
N ILE A 91 8.43 8.57 -5.81
CA ILE A 91 7.29 9.33 -5.30
C ILE A 91 7.18 10.63 -6.10
N MET A 92 6.02 10.90 -6.71
CA MET A 92 5.79 12.16 -7.41
C MET A 92 5.36 13.26 -6.43
N SER A 93 5.81 14.49 -6.67
CA SER A 93 5.26 15.66 -5.99
C SER A 93 3.79 15.87 -6.36
N PRO A 94 2.99 16.58 -5.53
CA PRO A 94 1.56 16.79 -5.79
C PRO A 94 1.25 17.44 -7.15
N ASN A 95 2.17 18.22 -7.70
CA ASN A 95 2.05 18.87 -9.03
C ASN A 95 2.83 18.15 -10.15
N GLU A 96 3.42 16.97 -9.84
CA GLU A 96 4.20 16.13 -10.77
C GLU A 96 5.45 16.80 -11.38
N SER A 97 5.89 17.94 -10.84
CA SER A 97 7.08 18.64 -11.32
C SER A 97 8.39 18.10 -10.75
N LEU A 98 8.33 17.44 -9.60
CA LEU A 98 9.45 16.79 -8.91
C LEU A 98 9.15 15.33 -8.67
N ILE A 99 10.19 14.53 -8.62
CA ILE A 99 10.11 13.10 -8.32
C ILE A 99 11.18 12.76 -7.28
N LEU A 100 10.81 12.09 -6.20
CA LEU A 100 11.75 11.43 -5.31
C LEU A 100 12.07 10.05 -5.90
N ILE A 101 13.33 9.85 -6.25
CA ILE A 101 13.86 8.58 -6.75
C ILE A 101 14.47 7.83 -5.57
N GLN A 102 14.02 6.59 -5.34
CA GLN A 102 14.46 5.71 -4.24
C GLN A 102 15.47 4.71 -4.75
N THR A 103 16.57 4.54 -4.02
CA THR A 103 17.58 3.52 -4.31
C THR A 103 18.25 3.01 -3.03
N ASP A 104 19.02 1.94 -3.13
CA ASP A 104 19.76 1.32 -2.01
C ASP A 104 18.82 0.95 -0.84
N THR A 105 17.66 0.42 -1.15
CA THR A 105 16.64 0.03 -0.16
C THR A 105 17.14 -1.11 0.70
N LYS A 106 17.16 -0.90 2.03
CA LYS A 106 17.55 -1.88 3.04
C LYS A 106 16.38 -2.12 3.99
N PRO A 107 15.77 -3.31 3.99
CA PRO A 107 14.64 -3.61 4.86
C PRO A 107 15.04 -3.57 6.34
N ILE A 108 14.12 -3.13 7.18
CA ILE A 108 14.21 -3.17 8.65
C ILE A 108 13.28 -4.27 9.16
N TYR A 109 11.97 -4.11 8.94
CA TYR A 109 10.94 -5.10 9.25
C TYR A 109 10.13 -5.43 7.99
N ARG A 110 8.86 -5.81 8.13
CA ARG A 110 8.00 -6.20 7.01
C ARG A 110 7.70 -5.05 6.04
N HIS A 111 7.49 -3.85 6.57
CA HIS A 111 7.09 -2.65 5.81
C HIS A 111 8.12 -1.53 5.86
N SER A 112 8.92 -1.48 6.94
CA SER A 112 9.93 -0.44 7.12
C SER A 112 11.25 -0.78 6.44
N PHE A 113 11.89 0.26 5.96
CA PHE A 113 13.20 0.18 5.32
C PHE A 113 13.90 1.55 5.38
N THR A 114 15.19 1.56 5.24
CA THR A 114 15.98 2.75 4.90
C THR A 114 16.30 2.75 3.41
N ALA A 115 16.38 3.92 2.79
CA ALA A 115 16.82 4.08 1.41
C ALA A 115 17.53 5.42 1.22
N ASN A 116 18.26 5.55 0.12
CA ASN A 116 18.74 6.83 -0.36
C ASN A 116 17.69 7.43 -1.30
N TYR A 117 17.38 8.71 -1.12
CA TYR A 117 16.42 9.41 -1.96
C TYR A 117 17.09 10.58 -2.67
N TYR A 118 16.70 10.76 -3.92
CA TYR A 118 17.14 11.86 -4.78
C TYR A 118 15.94 12.64 -5.28
N ILE A 119 16.07 13.96 -5.34
CA ILE A 119 15.09 14.85 -5.94
C ILE A 119 15.42 14.99 -7.42
N PHE A 120 14.52 14.55 -8.28
CA PHE A 120 14.61 14.73 -9.71
C PHE A 120 13.66 15.85 -10.16
N ASN A 121 14.19 16.87 -10.82
CA ASN A 121 13.40 17.94 -11.42
C ASN A 121 13.08 17.61 -12.87
N VAL A 122 11.82 17.36 -13.18
CA VAL A 122 11.34 16.92 -14.50
C VAL A 122 11.65 17.97 -15.58
N LYS A 123 11.44 19.26 -15.29
CA LYS A 123 11.66 20.34 -16.26
C LYS A 123 13.14 20.52 -16.62
N ASN A 124 14.01 20.43 -15.64
CA ASN A 124 15.44 20.68 -15.83
C ASN A 124 16.22 19.42 -16.14
N ASN A 125 15.60 18.25 -16.10
CA ASN A 125 16.23 16.92 -16.22
C ASN A 125 17.45 16.77 -15.30
N LYS A 126 17.35 17.25 -14.05
CA LYS A 126 18.44 17.28 -13.07
C LYS A 126 18.07 16.50 -11.81
N MET A 127 19.04 15.73 -11.31
CA MET A 127 18.90 14.98 -10.07
C MET A 127 19.89 15.50 -9.02
N GLU A 128 19.46 15.53 -7.75
CA GLU A 128 20.30 15.88 -6.61
C GLU A 128 19.87 15.07 -5.37
N PRO A 129 20.76 14.78 -4.40
CA PRO A 129 20.38 14.03 -3.21
C PRO A 129 19.37 14.81 -2.35
N LEU A 130 18.40 14.12 -1.76
CA LEU A 130 17.46 14.70 -0.80
C LEU A 130 18.18 15.16 0.47
N SER A 131 19.17 14.41 0.92
CA SER A 131 19.95 14.69 2.12
C SER A 131 21.35 14.09 2.00
N THR A 132 22.32 14.77 2.59
CA THR A 132 23.71 14.29 2.73
C THR A 132 23.97 13.63 4.10
N GLY A 133 22.97 13.62 4.99
CA GLY A 133 23.10 13.11 6.37
C GLY A 133 22.93 11.59 6.52
N GLY A 134 22.85 10.85 5.43
CA GLY A 134 22.65 9.38 5.42
C GLY A 134 21.26 8.96 4.98
N PRO A 135 20.97 7.63 4.97
CA PRO A 135 19.71 7.08 4.50
C PRO A 135 18.49 7.60 5.23
N GLN A 136 17.37 7.68 4.52
CA GLN A 136 16.11 8.21 5.02
C GLN A 136 15.04 7.12 5.07
N GLN A 137 13.99 7.35 5.86
CA GLN A 137 12.76 6.57 5.90
C GLN A 137 11.57 7.44 5.55
N VAL A 138 10.62 6.87 4.84
CA VAL A 138 9.25 7.35 4.62
C VAL A 138 9.11 8.83 4.19
N PRO A 139 9.87 9.32 3.19
CA PRO A 139 9.76 10.71 2.78
C PRO A 139 8.37 11.03 2.25
N LEU A 140 7.91 12.27 2.49
CA LEU A 140 6.62 12.78 2.06
C LEU A 140 6.75 14.22 1.59
N PHE A 141 6.24 14.52 0.39
CA PHE A 141 6.06 15.91 -0.04
C PHE A 141 4.94 16.60 0.74
N SER A 142 5.14 17.88 1.05
CA SER A 142 4.03 18.73 1.47
C SER A 142 2.99 18.88 0.35
N PRO A 143 1.70 19.16 0.66
CA PRO A 143 0.65 19.35 -0.35
C PRO A 143 0.96 20.43 -1.40
N ASP A 144 1.68 21.48 -1.04
CA ASP A 144 2.14 22.54 -1.96
C ASP A 144 3.37 22.14 -2.80
N GLY A 145 3.99 20.98 -2.52
CA GLY A 145 5.16 20.48 -3.23
C GLY A 145 6.47 21.19 -2.92
N ASN A 146 6.50 22.11 -1.94
CA ASN A 146 7.67 22.95 -1.64
C ASN A 146 8.54 22.43 -0.49
N GLN A 147 8.10 21.37 0.19
CA GLN A 147 8.80 20.80 1.33
C GLN A 147 8.75 19.27 1.24
N ILE A 148 9.74 18.62 1.88
CA ILE A 148 9.77 17.17 2.06
C ILE A 148 10.11 16.90 3.52
N ALA A 149 9.26 16.13 4.21
CA ALA A 149 9.59 15.59 5.52
C ALA A 149 9.99 14.12 5.40
N PHE A 150 10.92 13.68 6.23
CA PHE A 150 11.36 12.28 6.31
C PHE A 150 11.85 11.95 7.72
N VAL A 151 12.07 10.67 8.01
CA VAL A 151 12.63 10.23 9.28
C VAL A 151 14.07 9.72 9.08
N ARG A 152 14.94 10.06 10.00
CA ARG A 152 16.30 9.56 10.14
C ARG A 152 16.64 9.45 11.61
N ASN A 153 17.20 8.31 12.03
CA ASN A 153 17.56 8.05 13.43
C ASN A 153 16.40 8.37 14.41
N ASN A 154 15.20 7.87 14.10
CA ASN A 154 13.97 8.05 14.90
C ASN A 154 13.50 9.51 15.07
N ASN A 155 14.04 10.43 14.28
CA ASN A 155 13.66 11.84 14.32
C ASN A 155 13.17 12.32 12.96
N ILE A 156 12.20 13.24 12.99
CA ILE A 156 11.65 13.87 11.79
C ILE A 156 12.57 15.01 11.36
N TYR A 157 12.84 15.07 10.06
CA TYR A 157 13.57 16.13 9.37
C TYR A 157 12.68 16.77 8.31
N LEU A 158 12.92 18.04 8.02
CA LEU A 158 12.23 18.83 7.01
C LEU A 158 13.23 19.47 6.07
N VAL A 159 13.06 19.25 4.76
CA VAL A 159 13.79 19.91 3.69
C VAL A 159 12.89 20.95 3.03
N LYS A 160 13.35 22.20 2.93
CA LYS A 160 12.66 23.29 2.24
C LYS A 160 13.27 23.52 0.86
N LEU A 161 12.55 23.12 -0.18
CA LEU A 161 13.05 23.10 -1.57
C LEU A 161 13.32 24.49 -2.15
N LEU A 162 12.49 25.48 -1.79
CA LEU A 162 12.67 26.88 -2.23
C LEU A 162 13.85 27.59 -1.56
N PHE A 163 14.46 26.98 -0.55
CA PHE A 163 15.57 27.54 0.22
C PHE A 163 16.84 26.70 0.05
N ASN A 164 17.17 26.38 -1.20
CA ASN A 164 18.34 25.60 -1.58
C ASN A 164 18.40 24.25 -0.84
N ASN A 165 17.26 23.54 -0.76
CA ASN A 165 17.10 22.26 -0.07
C ASN A 165 17.60 22.27 1.39
N SER A 166 17.37 23.39 2.10
CA SER A 166 17.79 23.51 3.49
C SER A 166 17.12 22.49 4.37
N GLU A 167 17.91 21.64 5.02
CA GLU A 167 17.46 20.62 5.96
C GLU A 167 17.42 21.16 7.40
N SER A 168 16.37 20.83 8.14
CA SER A 168 16.24 21.10 9.56
C SER A 168 15.68 19.91 10.31
N GLN A 169 16.16 19.66 11.51
CA GLN A 169 15.64 18.64 12.40
C GLN A 169 14.42 19.18 13.14
N ILE A 170 13.31 18.41 13.16
CA ILE A 170 12.03 18.80 13.79
C ILE A 170 11.93 18.23 15.21
N THR A 171 12.22 16.94 15.38
CA THR A 171 12.24 16.26 16.69
C THR A 171 13.66 15.90 17.09
N THR A 172 13.96 15.89 18.39
CA THR A 172 15.31 15.70 18.91
C THR A 172 15.43 14.63 19.99
N ASP A 173 14.30 14.06 20.41
CA ASP A 173 14.23 13.05 21.48
C ASP A 173 14.18 11.61 20.96
N GLY A 174 14.20 11.43 19.62
CA GLY A 174 14.24 10.11 19.00
C GLY A 174 15.53 9.38 19.34
N LYS A 175 15.41 8.14 19.84
CA LYS A 175 16.52 7.31 20.27
C LYS A 175 16.18 5.84 20.03
N TYR A 176 17.16 5.09 19.52
CA TYR A 176 17.00 3.67 19.22
C TYR A 176 16.59 2.87 20.47
N ASN A 177 15.57 2.03 20.34
CA ASN A 177 14.95 1.24 21.40
C ASN A 177 14.37 2.05 22.59
N GLU A 178 14.11 3.35 22.39
CA GLU A 178 13.48 4.19 23.41
C GLU A 178 12.34 5.02 22.83
N VAL A 179 12.62 5.89 21.84
CA VAL A 179 11.63 6.83 21.29
C VAL A 179 11.70 6.87 19.79
N LEU A 180 10.53 6.71 19.14
CA LEU A 180 10.38 6.89 17.71
C LEU A 180 9.40 8.04 17.43
N ASN A 181 9.78 8.92 16.52
CA ASN A 181 8.93 10.03 16.05
C ASN A 181 8.62 9.86 14.56
N GLY A 182 7.34 9.77 14.22
CA GLY A 182 6.89 9.73 12.83
C GLY A 182 7.07 8.41 12.10
N ILE A 183 7.56 7.37 12.78
CA ILE A 183 7.58 5.97 12.34
C ILE A 183 7.05 5.08 13.46
N PRO A 184 6.37 3.96 13.15
CA PRO A 184 5.85 3.05 14.17
C PRO A 184 6.95 2.20 14.81
N ASP A 185 6.63 1.66 16.00
CA ASP A 185 7.36 0.54 16.57
C ASP A 185 7.00 -0.79 15.84
N TRP A 186 7.62 -1.90 16.23
CA TRP A 186 7.41 -3.19 15.58
C TRP A 186 5.94 -3.64 15.61
N VAL A 187 5.25 -3.48 16.76
CA VAL A 187 3.85 -3.92 16.91
C VAL A 187 2.92 -3.15 15.99
N TYR A 188 3.05 -1.83 15.96
CA TYR A 188 2.21 -0.99 15.12
C TYR A 188 2.49 -1.21 13.63
N GLU A 189 3.75 -1.46 13.26
CA GLU A 189 4.09 -1.81 11.89
C GLU A 189 3.50 -3.15 11.48
N GLU A 190 3.65 -4.19 12.31
CA GLU A 190 3.22 -5.55 11.99
C GLU A 190 1.70 -5.70 12.06
N GLU A 191 1.05 -5.18 13.12
CA GLU A 191 -0.37 -5.40 13.40
C GLU A 191 -1.29 -4.38 12.71
N PHE A 192 -0.83 -3.16 12.49
CA PHE A 192 -1.60 -2.12 11.81
C PHE A 192 -1.11 -1.80 10.40
N GLY A 193 -0.09 -2.50 9.89
CA GLY A 193 0.31 -2.51 8.48
C GLY A 193 0.78 -1.18 7.91
N PHE A 194 1.55 -0.36 8.65
CA PHE A 194 2.06 0.92 8.16
C PHE A 194 3.50 1.19 8.62
N ASN A 195 4.19 2.09 7.92
CA ASN A 195 5.57 2.49 8.23
C ASN A 195 5.78 4.00 8.35
N ARG A 196 4.76 4.84 8.06
CA ARG A 196 4.81 6.29 8.23
C ARG A 196 3.74 6.75 9.21
N ALA A 197 4.17 7.42 10.27
CA ALA A 197 3.33 7.90 11.36
C ALA A 197 3.36 9.45 11.45
N PHE A 198 3.47 10.15 10.32
CA PHE A 198 3.36 11.60 10.23
C PHE A 198 2.66 12.03 8.95
N ASP A 199 2.12 13.25 8.94
CA ASP A 199 1.44 13.83 7.79
C ASP A 199 1.55 15.37 7.83
N PHE A 200 1.41 16.02 6.65
CA PHE A 200 1.34 17.47 6.51
C PHE A 200 -0.11 17.97 6.53
N SER A 201 -0.33 19.15 7.12
CA SER A 201 -1.61 19.86 6.97
C SER A 201 -1.87 20.27 5.51
N ALA A 202 -3.14 20.43 5.15
CA ALA A 202 -3.57 20.78 3.79
C ALA A 202 -2.92 22.08 3.28
N ASP A 203 -2.65 23.05 4.19
CA ASP A 203 -1.97 24.31 3.90
C ASP A 203 -0.44 24.23 3.97
N SER A 204 0.13 23.02 4.18
CA SER A 204 1.59 22.76 4.25
C SER A 204 2.32 23.49 5.38
N LYS A 205 1.60 24.01 6.39
CA LYS A 205 2.23 24.79 7.48
C LYS A 205 2.46 24.01 8.75
N MET A 206 1.88 22.81 8.87
CA MET A 206 2.02 21.98 10.04
C MET A 206 2.40 20.55 9.68
N ILE A 207 3.11 19.88 10.59
CA ILE A 207 3.36 18.45 10.57
C ILE A 207 2.71 17.86 11.81
N ALA A 208 1.86 16.83 11.65
CA ALA A 208 1.39 16.01 12.75
C ALA A 208 2.14 14.68 12.75
N TYR A 209 2.42 14.13 13.92
CA TYR A 209 3.11 12.85 14.04
C TYR A 209 2.71 12.08 15.29
N ILE A 210 2.82 10.77 15.24
CA ILE A 210 2.71 9.90 16.41
C ILE A 210 4.13 9.74 16.99
N ARG A 211 4.24 9.92 18.30
CA ARG A 211 5.42 9.62 19.11
C ARG A 211 5.16 8.31 19.84
N PHE A 212 6.08 7.37 19.69
CA PHE A 212 6.07 6.07 20.36
C PHE A 212 7.17 6.06 21.41
N ASP A 213 6.82 5.76 22.66
CA ASP A 213 7.78 5.54 23.74
C ASP A 213 7.81 4.05 24.05
N GLU A 214 8.82 3.37 23.52
CA GLU A 214 9.04 1.94 23.71
C GLU A 214 10.07 1.61 24.79
N SER A 215 10.45 2.61 25.60
CA SER A 215 11.51 2.46 26.61
C SER A 215 11.23 1.32 27.61
N LYS A 216 9.96 1.09 27.94
CA LYS A 216 9.51 0.03 28.86
C LYS A 216 9.19 -1.30 28.16
N VAL A 217 9.12 -1.34 26.83
CA VAL A 217 8.90 -2.58 26.08
C VAL A 217 10.14 -3.45 26.21
N PRO A 218 10.03 -4.75 26.54
CA PRO A 218 11.20 -5.62 26.68
C PRO A 218 11.85 -5.92 25.32
N MET A 219 13.15 -6.20 25.38
CA MET A 219 13.92 -6.71 24.24
C MET A 219 13.65 -8.20 24.06
N TYR A 220 13.59 -8.63 22.81
CA TYR A 220 13.58 -10.04 22.42
C TYR A 220 14.75 -10.32 21.47
N SER A 221 15.46 -11.43 21.70
CA SER A 221 16.62 -11.85 20.90
C SER A 221 16.30 -13.04 20.03
N PHE A 222 16.60 -12.95 18.74
CA PHE A 222 16.52 -14.05 17.76
C PHE A 222 17.92 -14.48 17.33
N PRO A 223 18.24 -15.79 17.34
CA PRO A 223 19.49 -16.27 16.78
C PRO A 223 19.49 -16.12 15.25
N LEU A 224 20.60 -15.58 14.72
CA LEU A 224 20.86 -15.46 13.29
C LEU A 224 21.90 -16.49 12.85
N TYR A 225 21.55 -17.18 11.78
CA TYR A 225 22.44 -18.17 11.16
C TYR A 225 22.84 -17.72 9.75
N LYS A 226 23.87 -18.35 9.17
CA LYS A 226 24.22 -18.13 7.77
C LYS A 226 22.98 -18.25 6.87
N GLY A 227 22.79 -17.27 6.00
CA GLY A 227 21.67 -17.23 5.05
C GLY A 227 22.08 -16.70 3.69
N LYS A 228 21.20 -16.86 2.70
CA LYS A 228 21.39 -16.31 1.35
C LYS A 228 20.58 -15.04 1.10
N SER A 229 19.47 -14.86 1.81
CA SER A 229 18.61 -13.69 1.65
C SER A 229 17.96 -13.29 2.99
N PRO A 230 18.48 -12.26 3.68
CA PRO A 230 19.74 -11.56 3.39
C PRO A 230 20.98 -12.47 3.55
N SER A 231 22.10 -12.09 2.95
CA SER A 231 23.35 -12.82 3.15
C SER A 231 23.86 -12.57 4.56
N LEU A 232 24.10 -13.66 5.30
CA LEU A 232 24.61 -13.66 6.68
C LEU A 232 25.89 -14.49 6.78
N ASP A 233 26.79 -14.34 5.81
CA ASP A 233 28.03 -15.10 5.73
C ASP A 233 28.92 -14.92 6.98
N GLN A 234 28.82 -13.80 7.67
CA GLN A 234 29.48 -13.54 8.97
C GLN A 234 29.07 -14.54 10.06
N TYR A 235 27.93 -15.19 9.93
CA TYR A 235 27.42 -16.20 10.88
C TYR A 235 27.60 -17.63 10.37
N ALA A 236 28.59 -17.85 9.50
CA ALA A 236 28.86 -19.19 8.93
C ALA A 236 29.34 -20.18 9.98
N THR A 237 30.07 -19.74 11.01
CA THR A 237 30.67 -20.58 12.04
C THR A 237 29.92 -20.49 13.35
N TYR A 238 29.58 -19.28 13.78
CA TYR A 238 28.84 -19.03 15.02
C TYR A 238 27.57 -18.25 14.71
N PRO A 239 26.44 -18.54 15.39
CA PRO A 239 25.22 -17.75 15.23
C PRO A 239 25.45 -16.33 15.75
N GLY A 240 24.78 -15.36 15.12
CA GLY A 240 24.61 -14.02 15.64
C GLY A 240 23.31 -13.88 16.41
N GLU A 241 23.05 -12.68 16.90
CA GLU A 241 21.80 -12.32 17.55
C GLU A 241 21.20 -11.09 16.87
N TYR A 242 19.88 -11.08 16.77
CA TYR A 242 19.10 -9.94 16.34
C TYR A 242 18.12 -9.57 17.43
N GLU A 243 18.31 -8.40 18.03
CA GLU A 243 17.51 -7.92 19.14
C GLU A 243 16.68 -6.71 18.75
N TYR A 244 15.42 -6.71 19.16
CA TYR A 244 14.54 -5.55 19.02
C TYR A 244 13.42 -5.56 20.06
N LYS A 245 12.73 -4.43 20.24
CA LYS A 245 11.60 -4.32 21.14
C LYS A 245 10.45 -5.18 20.68
N TYR A 246 10.02 -6.13 21.51
CA TYR A 246 8.94 -7.06 21.18
C TYR A 246 8.08 -7.35 22.40
N PRO A 247 6.87 -6.76 22.50
CA PRO A 247 5.97 -7.04 23.59
C PRO A 247 5.25 -8.38 23.32
N MET A 248 5.56 -9.38 24.12
CA MET A 248 4.79 -10.63 24.12
C MET A 248 3.38 -10.41 24.68
N PRO A 249 2.41 -11.31 24.40
CA PRO A 249 1.06 -11.21 24.97
C PRO A 249 1.10 -11.03 26.51
N GLY A 250 0.34 -10.06 27.02
CA GLY A 250 0.28 -9.71 28.43
C GLY A 250 1.32 -8.71 28.91
N ILE A 251 2.25 -8.27 28.04
CA ILE A 251 3.24 -7.24 28.33
C ILE A 251 2.77 -5.87 27.80
N ASP A 252 3.27 -4.79 28.41
CA ASP A 252 2.96 -3.45 28.00
C ASP A 252 3.46 -3.14 26.59
N ASN A 253 2.61 -2.47 25.79
CA ASN A 253 3.00 -1.87 24.52
C ASN A 253 3.68 -0.51 24.74
N SER A 254 4.23 0.04 23.64
CA SER A 254 4.69 1.44 23.62
C SER A 254 3.59 2.40 24.06
N LYS A 255 3.95 3.42 24.82
CA LYS A 255 3.05 4.54 25.11
C LYS A 255 3.05 5.50 23.93
N VAL A 256 1.86 5.81 23.43
CA VAL A 256 1.68 6.59 22.19
C VAL A 256 1.03 7.94 22.47
N SER A 257 1.41 8.93 21.68
CA SER A 257 0.81 10.27 21.74
C SER A 257 0.91 10.95 20.36
N VAL A 258 -0.05 11.83 20.07
CA VAL A 258 -0.05 12.64 18.86
C VAL A 258 0.50 14.03 19.16
N HIS A 259 1.38 14.49 18.31
CA HIS A 259 2.00 15.81 18.38
C HIS A 259 1.81 16.56 17.06
N THR A 260 1.77 17.88 17.14
CA THR A 260 1.77 18.78 15.97
C THR A 260 2.91 19.76 16.08
N PHE A 261 3.56 20.04 14.97
CA PHE A 261 4.65 21.01 14.84
C PHE A 261 4.27 22.10 13.84
N ASP A 262 4.28 23.35 14.27
CA ASP A 262 4.09 24.52 13.41
C ASP A 262 5.42 24.92 12.79
N ILE A 263 5.50 24.82 11.45
CA ILE A 263 6.75 24.99 10.70
C ILE A 263 7.29 26.44 10.78
N LYS A 264 6.40 27.42 10.93
CA LYS A 264 6.78 28.84 10.99
C LYS A 264 7.26 29.22 12.39
N SER A 265 6.46 28.91 13.41
CA SER A 265 6.78 29.27 14.80
C SER A 265 7.75 28.31 15.47
N LYS A 266 7.96 27.11 14.90
CA LYS A 266 8.76 25.99 15.45
C LYS A 266 8.24 25.48 16.81
N VAL A 267 6.94 25.63 17.05
CA VAL A 267 6.30 25.19 18.28
C VAL A 267 5.71 23.81 18.10
N THR A 268 6.06 22.89 18.99
CA THR A 268 5.44 21.56 19.10
C THR A 268 4.34 21.59 20.18
N ARG A 269 3.19 20.95 19.89
CA ARG A 269 2.08 20.77 20.83
C ARG A 269 1.69 19.30 20.88
N LYS A 270 1.36 18.81 22.07
CA LYS A 270 0.73 17.51 22.26
C LYS A 270 -0.78 17.69 22.11
N ILE A 271 -1.44 16.80 21.37
CA ILE A 271 -2.91 16.77 21.21
C ILE A 271 -3.54 16.21 22.50
N ASP A 272 -4.59 16.85 22.98
CA ASP A 272 -5.40 16.42 24.13
C ASP A 272 -6.38 15.32 23.69
N LEU A 273 -5.83 14.18 23.28
CA LEU A 273 -6.58 13.05 22.76
C LEU A 273 -7.18 12.24 23.93
N PRO A 274 -8.50 11.99 23.94
CA PRO A 274 -9.14 11.13 24.95
C PRO A 274 -8.88 9.64 24.63
N LEU A 275 -7.64 9.21 24.76
CA LEU A 275 -7.18 7.85 24.55
C LEU A 275 -7.16 7.09 25.88
N ASP A 276 -7.63 5.83 25.87
CA ASP A 276 -7.45 4.92 27.00
C ASP A 276 -5.94 4.74 27.28
N GLU A 277 -5.54 4.49 28.52
CA GLU A 277 -4.13 4.42 28.93
C GLU A 277 -3.33 3.38 28.12
N ASP A 278 -3.96 2.28 27.73
CA ASP A 278 -3.42 1.18 26.93
C ASP A 278 -4.03 1.10 25.52
N GLY A 279 -4.70 2.17 25.09
CA GLY A 279 -5.31 2.27 23.76
C GLY A 279 -4.28 2.46 22.64
N TYR A 280 -4.75 2.29 21.42
CA TYR A 280 -3.93 2.38 20.20
C TYR A 280 -4.29 3.59 19.35
N ILE A 281 -3.31 4.08 18.60
CA ILE A 281 -3.47 5.10 17.54
C ILE A 281 -2.99 4.50 16.22
N PRO A 282 -3.79 3.65 15.56
CA PRO A 282 -3.36 2.96 14.34
C PRO A 282 -3.11 3.87 13.15
N ARG A 283 -3.70 5.06 13.09
CA ARG A 283 -3.51 6.04 11.99
C ARG A 283 -3.73 7.46 12.46
N ILE A 284 -3.03 8.37 11.77
CA ILE A 284 -3.36 9.80 11.71
C ILE A 284 -3.33 10.24 10.26
N LYS A 285 -4.14 11.24 9.92
CA LYS A 285 -4.14 11.86 8.60
C LYS A 285 -4.77 13.24 8.65
N PHE A 286 -4.13 14.23 8.05
CA PHE A 286 -4.81 15.50 7.82
C PHE A 286 -5.95 15.31 6.81
N THR A 287 -7.07 15.96 7.07
CA THR A 287 -8.17 16.07 6.12
C THR A 287 -7.87 17.15 5.09
N ASN A 288 -8.83 17.48 4.24
CA ASN A 288 -8.71 18.61 3.31
C ASN A 288 -8.84 19.99 4.02
N ASP A 289 -9.22 19.99 5.31
CA ASP A 289 -9.24 21.17 6.19
C ASP A 289 -7.93 21.20 7.01
N GLU A 290 -7.16 22.28 6.90
CA GLU A 290 -5.91 22.45 7.64
C GLU A 290 -6.07 22.49 9.16
N ASN A 291 -7.32 22.70 9.65
CA ASN A 291 -7.67 22.70 11.07
C ASN A 291 -8.20 21.36 11.59
N ALA A 292 -8.26 20.33 10.74
CA ALA A 292 -8.81 19.03 11.07
C ALA A 292 -7.81 17.90 10.82
N LEU A 293 -7.11 17.49 11.88
CA LEU A 293 -6.30 16.29 11.92
C LEU A 293 -7.21 15.11 12.32
N ALA A 294 -7.42 14.17 11.42
CA ALA A 294 -8.10 12.91 11.71
C ALA A 294 -7.16 11.99 12.51
N ILE A 295 -7.62 11.52 13.66
CA ILE A 295 -6.92 10.57 14.52
C ILE A 295 -7.84 9.37 14.73
N MET A 296 -7.37 8.20 14.32
CA MET A 296 -8.03 6.92 14.49
C MET A 296 -7.53 6.28 15.77
N THR A 297 -8.44 5.82 16.63
CA THR A 297 -8.06 5.16 17.88
C THR A 297 -8.81 3.85 18.06
N LEU A 298 -8.18 2.92 18.77
CA LEU A 298 -8.80 1.67 19.22
C LEU A 298 -8.57 1.52 20.74
N ASN A 299 -9.54 0.95 21.43
CA ASN A 299 -9.30 0.47 22.79
C ASN A 299 -8.41 -0.80 22.77
N ARG A 300 -7.90 -1.23 23.92
CA ARG A 300 -7.01 -2.41 24.03
C ARG A 300 -7.66 -3.69 23.50
N HIS A 301 -8.96 -3.88 23.70
CA HIS A 301 -9.71 -5.03 23.18
C HIS A 301 -9.99 -4.94 21.67
N GLN A 302 -9.68 -3.83 21.02
CA GLN A 302 -9.86 -3.59 19.59
C GLN A 302 -11.32 -3.81 19.11
N ASN A 303 -12.28 -3.59 19.99
CA ASN A 303 -13.71 -3.72 19.71
C ASN A 303 -14.44 -2.37 19.73
N ARG A 304 -13.73 -1.27 19.98
CA ARG A 304 -14.22 0.10 19.86
C ARG A 304 -13.23 0.93 19.04
N PHE A 305 -13.70 1.41 17.92
CA PHE A 305 -13.00 2.35 17.04
C PHE A 305 -13.60 3.74 17.18
N ASP A 306 -12.76 4.74 17.39
CA ASP A 306 -13.16 6.15 17.40
C ASP A 306 -12.34 6.93 16.36
N LEU A 307 -13.05 7.72 15.53
CA LEU A 307 -12.44 8.72 14.68
C LEU A 307 -12.61 10.09 15.35
N TYR A 308 -11.51 10.72 15.71
CA TYR A 308 -11.49 12.09 16.21
C TYR A 308 -10.98 13.05 15.15
N TYR A 309 -11.51 14.27 15.14
CA TYR A 309 -10.87 15.43 14.53
C TYR A 309 -10.24 16.27 15.62
N ALA A 310 -8.94 16.49 15.50
CA ALA A 310 -8.16 17.35 16.39
C ALA A 310 -7.80 18.64 15.67
N ASN A 311 -7.98 19.78 16.34
CA ASN A 311 -7.42 21.04 15.85
C ASN A 311 -5.94 21.09 16.18
N PRO A 312 -5.03 21.21 15.17
CA PRO A 312 -3.59 21.09 15.39
C PRO A 312 -2.99 22.26 16.19
N ARG A 313 -3.72 23.37 16.35
CA ARG A 313 -3.25 24.57 17.08
C ARG A 313 -3.84 24.67 18.48
N SER A 314 -5.16 24.42 18.64
CA SER A 314 -5.81 24.45 19.95
C SER A 314 -5.69 23.15 20.74
N THR A 315 -5.26 22.05 20.09
CA THR A 315 -5.12 20.67 20.59
C THR A 315 -6.44 19.96 20.95
N LEU A 316 -7.57 20.63 20.84
CA LEU A 316 -8.89 20.09 21.20
C LEU A 316 -9.33 19.03 20.19
N CYS A 317 -9.94 17.98 20.70
CA CYS A 317 -10.48 16.86 19.92
C CYS A 317 -12.01 16.84 19.92
N LYS A 318 -12.60 16.48 18.78
CA LYS A 318 -14.03 16.21 18.62
C LYS A 318 -14.20 14.79 18.08
N LEU A 319 -15.05 13.99 18.75
CA LEU A 319 -15.44 12.67 18.24
C LEU A 319 -16.35 12.85 17.02
N MET A 320 -15.98 12.22 15.90
CA MET A 320 -16.69 12.29 14.63
C MET A 320 -17.50 11.01 14.37
N VAL A 321 -16.88 9.85 14.57
CA VAL A 321 -17.51 8.54 14.37
C VAL A 321 -17.04 7.62 15.48
N ARG A 322 -17.97 6.84 16.04
CA ARG A 322 -17.69 5.67 16.87
C ARG A 322 -18.25 4.45 16.20
N ASP A 323 -17.48 3.36 16.17
CA ASP A 323 -17.90 2.05 15.74
C ASP A 323 -17.55 1.02 16.84
N GLU A 324 -18.50 0.15 17.15
CA GLU A 324 -18.34 -0.87 18.20
C GLU A 324 -18.76 -2.23 17.65
N ALA A 325 -18.03 -3.26 18.01
CA ALA A 325 -18.30 -4.63 17.60
C ALA A 325 -18.26 -5.57 18.82
N PRO A 326 -19.07 -6.65 18.84
CA PRO A 326 -18.99 -7.65 19.90
C PRO A 326 -17.64 -8.38 19.99
N GLN A 327 -16.94 -8.50 18.84
CA GLN A 327 -15.65 -9.17 18.73
C GLN A 327 -14.53 -8.14 18.47
N TYR A 328 -14.24 -7.87 17.20
CA TYR A 328 -13.13 -7.01 16.77
C TYR A 328 -13.57 -6.05 15.69
N ILE A 329 -12.95 -4.88 15.68
CA ILE A 329 -13.01 -3.94 14.55
C ILE A 329 -11.97 -4.37 13.52
N LYS A 330 -12.38 -4.58 12.27
CA LYS A 330 -11.47 -4.90 11.17
C LYS A 330 -10.55 -3.72 10.84
N GLU A 331 -9.34 -4.05 10.40
CA GLU A 331 -8.34 -3.05 9.97
C GLU A 331 -8.89 -2.04 8.94
N ASN A 332 -9.74 -2.48 8.03
CA ASN A 332 -10.34 -1.62 6.99
C ASN A 332 -11.05 -0.39 7.56
N ALA A 333 -11.62 -0.48 8.78
CA ALA A 333 -12.36 0.61 9.39
C ALA A 333 -11.47 1.82 9.70
N TYR A 334 -10.20 1.61 10.02
CA TYR A 334 -9.26 2.68 10.38
C TYR A 334 -8.14 2.89 9.34
N SER A 335 -7.83 1.92 8.49
CA SER A 335 -6.77 2.05 7.48
C SER A 335 -7.23 2.71 6.17
N ASN A 336 -8.51 2.59 5.83
CA ASN A 336 -9.06 2.95 4.51
C ASN A 336 -10.07 4.10 4.53
N ILE A 337 -9.94 5.05 5.48
CA ILE A 337 -10.79 6.26 5.46
C ILE A 337 -10.29 7.19 4.36
N THR A 338 -11.19 7.56 3.46
CA THR A 338 -10.89 8.49 2.37
C THR A 338 -11.62 9.81 2.60
N PHE A 339 -10.84 10.89 2.73
CA PHE A 339 -11.35 12.24 2.98
C PHE A 339 -11.50 13.01 1.66
N TYR A 340 -12.63 13.70 1.55
CA TYR A 340 -12.99 14.65 0.50
C TYR A 340 -13.27 16.02 1.15
N PRO A 341 -13.35 17.12 0.41
CA PRO A 341 -13.53 18.45 1.01
C PRO A 341 -14.75 18.54 1.96
N GLU A 342 -15.89 17.96 1.59
CA GLU A 342 -17.12 18.04 2.37
C GLU A 342 -17.61 16.70 2.93
N HIS A 343 -16.90 15.61 2.65
CA HIS A 343 -17.32 14.26 3.01
C HIS A 343 -16.11 13.36 3.34
N PHE A 344 -16.41 12.23 3.96
CA PHE A 344 -15.46 11.11 4.01
C PHE A 344 -16.20 9.77 3.89
N VAL A 345 -15.49 8.76 3.41
CA VAL A 345 -15.97 7.39 3.25
C VAL A 345 -15.26 6.50 4.25
N VAL A 346 -16.03 5.71 4.99
CA VAL A 346 -15.57 4.74 5.99
C VAL A 346 -16.05 3.36 5.60
N MET A 347 -15.27 2.33 5.90
CA MET A 347 -15.72 0.94 5.89
C MET A 347 -16.13 0.53 7.30
N SER A 348 -17.21 -0.25 7.45
CA SER A 348 -17.67 -0.75 8.74
C SER A 348 -18.47 -2.04 8.59
N GLU A 349 -18.37 -2.92 9.57
CA GLU A 349 -19.14 -4.17 9.67
C GLU A 349 -20.41 -4.03 10.53
N LYS A 350 -20.84 -2.81 10.86
CA LYS A 350 -21.95 -2.54 11.81
C LYS A 350 -23.31 -3.09 11.40
N ASP A 351 -23.49 -3.55 10.15
CA ASP A 351 -24.69 -4.26 9.69
C ASP A 351 -24.45 -5.74 9.42
N GLY A 352 -23.31 -6.31 9.89
CA GLY A 352 -22.97 -7.72 9.80
C GLY A 352 -21.95 -8.08 8.69
N TYR A 353 -21.72 -7.18 7.73
CA TYR A 353 -20.73 -7.31 6.67
C TYR A 353 -19.98 -5.99 6.47
N ASN A 354 -18.76 -6.06 5.93
CA ASN A 354 -17.96 -4.86 5.65
C ASN A 354 -18.54 -4.08 4.47
N HIS A 355 -19.09 -2.90 4.75
CA HIS A 355 -19.73 -2.02 3.77
C HIS A 355 -19.20 -0.58 3.81
N LEU A 356 -19.49 0.17 2.75
CA LEU A 356 -19.12 1.58 2.61
C LEU A 356 -20.20 2.48 3.17
N TYR A 357 -19.79 3.47 3.96
CA TYR A 357 -20.64 4.51 4.55
C TYR A 357 -20.10 5.89 4.20
N LEU A 358 -20.99 6.78 3.75
CA LEU A 358 -20.67 8.17 3.45
C LEU A 358 -21.08 9.05 4.62
N TYR A 359 -20.13 9.86 5.09
CA TYR A 359 -20.35 10.88 6.13
C TYR A 359 -20.06 12.27 5.57
N THR A 360 -20.73 13.29 6.13
CA THR A 360 -20.31 14.69 5.94
C THR A 360 -18.99 14.93 6.65
N ALA A 361 -18.24 15.96 6.26
CA ALA A 361 -17.02 16.40 6.97
C ALA A 361 -17.33 16.74 8.46
N GLY A 362 -18.57 17.07 8.80
CA GLY A 362 -19.02 17.30 10.18
C GLY A 362 -19.28 16.05 11.02
N GLY A 363 -19.20 14.84 10.45
CA GLY A 363 -19.37 13.55 11.13
C GLY A 363 -20.81 13.00 11.09
N ASN A 364 -21.73 13.60 10.32
CA ASN A 364 -23.08 13.08 10.19
C ASN A 364 -23.14 12.02 9.09
N LEU A 365 -23.75 10.87 9.38
CA LEU A 365 -23.99 9.83 8.39
C LEU A 365 -24.96 10.33 7.31
N VAL A 366 -24.49 10.32 6.05
CA VAL A 366 -25.33 10.66 4.88
C VAL A 366 -26.09 9.44 4.39
N LYS A 367 -25.35 8.33 4.15
CA LYS A 367 -25.94 7.06 3.70
C LYS A 367 -24.98 5.88 3.81
N GLN A 368 -25.54 4.70 3.89
CA GLN A 368 -24.85 3.46 3.56
C GLN A 368 -24.83 3.31 2.03
N ILE A 369 -23.62 3.15 1.45
CA ILE A 369 -23.43 3.09 -0.01
C ILE A 369 -23.68 1.69 -0.53
N THR A 370 -23.11 0.67 0.16
CA THR A 370 -23.24 -0.74 -0.21
C THR A 370 -24.01 -1.50 0.86
N LYS A 371 -24.80 -2.51 0.45
CA LYS A 371 -25.58 -3.36 1.36
C LYS A 371 -25.77 -4.75 0.78
N GLY A 372 -25.85 -5.77 1.63
CA GLY A 372 -26.10 -7.16 1.26
C GLY A 372 -25.23 -8.15 2.01
N ASN A 373 -25.39 -9.45 1.73
CA ASN A 373 -24.63 -10.53 2.35
C ASN A 373 -23.29 -10.74 1.62
N PHE A 374 -22.45 -9.73 1.62
CA PHE A 374 -21.11 -9.75 1.01
C PHE A 374 -20.24 -8.68 1.67
N GLU A 375 -18.95 -8.79 1.51
CA GLU A 375 -17.99 -7.81 1.98
C GLU A 375 -17.43 -6.96 0.85
N VAL A 376 -17.36 -5.67 1.05
CA VAL A 376 -16.46 -4.80 0.30
C VAL A 376 -15.03 -5.08 0.76
N LYS A 377 -14.12 -5.30 -0.20
CA LYS A 377 -12.70 -5.53 0.08
C LYS A 377 -11.90 -4.24 0.03
N ASP A 378 -12.11 -3.44 -1.03
CA ASP A 378 -11.43 -2.16 -1.21
C ASP A 378 -12.40 -1.09 -1.68
N PHE A 379 -12.24 0.12 -1.17
CA PHE A 379 -12.83 1.33 -1.76
C PHE A 379 -11.82 1.92 -2.76
N LEU A 380 -12.21 1.98 -4.03
CA LEU A 380 -11.33 2.40 -5.13
C LEU A 380 -11.44 3.89 -5.46
N GLY A 381 -12.54 4.53 -5.07
CA GLY A 381 -12.75 5.95 -5.24
C GLY A 381 -14.19 6.38 -5.50
N TRP A 382 -14.40 7.67 -5.47
CA TRP A 382 -15.69 8.32 -5.73
C TRP A 382 -15.55 9.36 -6.84
N ASP A 383 -16.20 9.13 -7.96
CA ASP A 383 -16.44 10.15 -8.98
C ASP A 383 -17.54 11.10 -8.46
N GLN A 384 -17.11 12.20 -7.83
CA GLN A 384 -18.02 13.17 -7.24
C GLN A 384 -18.90 13.86 -8.28
N ALA A 385 -18.40 14.11 -9.49
CA ALA A 385 -19.14 14.78 -10.56
C ALA A 385 -20.35 13.96 -11.01
N ASN A 386 -20.20 12.63 -11.08
CA ASN A 386 -21.27 11.71 -11.47
C ASN A 386 -21.89 10.96 -10.28
N ASN A 387 -21.48 11.28 -9.05
CA ASN A 387 -21.87 10.63 -7.81
C ASN A 387 -21.81 9.09 -7.91
N THR A 388 -20.68 8.57 -8.42
CA THR A 388 -20.47 7.13 -8.67
C THR A 388 -19.33 6.62 -7.81
N PHE A 389 -19.57 5.57 -7.02
CA PHE A 389 -18.59 4.92 -6.14
C PHE A 389 -18.07 3.65 -6.79
N TYR A 390 -16.75 3.44 -6.71
CA TYR A 390 -16.05 2.27 -7.23
C TYR A 390 -15.43 1.47 -6.08
N PHE A 391 -15.57 0.15 -6.12
CA PHE A 391 -15.09 -0.74 -5.06
C PHE A 391 -14.86 -2.16 -5.57
N THR A 392 -14.14 -2.97 -4.79
CA THR A 392 -14.10 -4.41 -4.98
C THR A 392 -14.92 -5.10 -3.91
N SER A 393 -15.53 -6.24 -4.25
CA SER A 393 -16.26 -7.05 -3.28
C SER A 393 -16.23 -8.54 -3.63
N ASN A 394 -16.51 -9.38 -2.61
CA ASN A 394 -16.67 -10.83 -2.77
C ASN A 394 -18.12 -11.25 -3.05
N GLU A 395 -18.96 -10.34 -3.53
CA GLU A 395 -20.35 -10.66 -3.86
C GLU A 395 -20.43 -11.82 -4.86
N GLY A 396 -21.27 -12.79 -4.55
CA GLY A 396 -21.48 -14.00 -5.35
C GLY A 396 -20.59 -15.19 -4.99
N SER A 397 -19.45 -14.99 -4.30
CA SER A 397 -18.62 -16.07 -3.78
C SER A 397 -17.56 -15.54 -2.79
N PRO A 398 -17.42 -16.14 -1.60
CA PRO A 398 -16.37 -15.74 -0.65
C PRO A 398 -14.94 -15.98 -1.18
N LEU A 399 -14.78 -16.81 -2.22
CA LEU A 399 -13.51 -17.18 -2.83
C LEU A 399 -13.11 -16.28 -3.99
N ARG A 400 -13.91 -15.26 -4.34
CA ARG A 400 -13.71 -14.43 -5.53
C ARG A 400 -13.84 -12.96 -5.19
N THR A 401 -13.17 -12.13 -5.95
CA THR A 401 -13.28 -10.68 -5.85
C THR A 401 -13.53 -10.08 -7.23
N ALA A 402 -14.52 -9.19 -7.32
CA ALA A 402 -14.84 -8.50 -8.54
C ALA A 402 -14.87 -6.98 -8.35
N VAL A 403 -14.68 -6.23 -9.42
CA VAL A 403 -14.74 -4.77 -9.45
C VAL A 403 -16.18 -4.34 -9.77
N TYR A 404 -16.68 -3.42 -8.97
CA TYR A 404 -18.05 -2.89 -9.05
C TYR A 404 -18.07 -1.37 -9.08
N LYS A 405 -19.19 -0.81 -9.54
CA LYS A 405 -19.60 0.56 -9.28
C LYS A 405 -21.04 0.64 -8.81
N ILE A 406 -21.35 1.68 -8.05
CA ILE A 406 -22.71 2.11 -7.71
C ILE A 406 -22.89 3.54 -8.20
N ASP A 407 -23.90 3.78 -9.05
CA ASP A 407 -24.19 5.10 -9.59
C ASP A 407 -25.07 5.96 -8.64
N ALA A 408 -25.35 7.20 -9.05
CA ALA A 408 -26.16 8.16 -8.30
C ALA A 408 -27.57 7.65 -7.98
N LYS A 409 -28.11 6.72 -8.78
CA LYS A 409 -29.42 6.10 -8.61
C LYS A 409 -29.38 4.85 -7.74
N GLY A 410 -28.20 4.47 -7.24
CA GLY A 410 -28.01 3.25 -6.45
C GLY A 410 -27.91 1.97 -7.30
N LYS A 411 -27.83 2.07 -8.64
CA LYS A 411 -27.65 0.90 -9.49
C LYS A 411 -26.21 0.39 -9.40
N LYS A 412 -26.07 -0.83 -8.90
CA LYS A 412 -24.81 -1.56 -8.87
C LYS A 412 -24.53 -2.22 -10.21
N THR A 413 -23.29 -2.14 -10.70
CA THR A 413 -22.83 -2.74 -11.96
C THR A 413 -21.49 -3.41 -11.72
N LYS A 414 -21.35 -4.69 -12.10
CA LYS A 414 -20.09 -5.43 -12.11
C LYS A 414 -19.28 -4.99 -13.33
N LEU A 415 -18.02 -4.61 -13.13
CA LEU A 415 -17.12 -4.11 -14.18
C LEU A 415 -16.13 -5.18 -14.65
N SER A 416 -15.66 -6.06 -13.76
CA SER A 416 -14.82 -7.20 -14.12
C SER A 416 -15.67 -8.36 -14.58
N THR A 417 -15.32 -8.96 -15.72
CA THR A 417 -16.15 -10.02 -16.36
C THR A 417 -15.71 -11.44 -16.00
N GLN A 418 -14.45 -11.60 -15.55
CA GLN A 418 -13.87 -12.92 -15.27
C GLN A 418 -14.04 -13.33 -13.82
N GLU A 419 -14.35 -14.62 -13.62
CA GLU A 419 -14.55 -15.23 -12.30
C GLU A 419 -13.20 -15.62 -11.67
N GLY A 420 -12.84 -14.98 -10.58
CA GLY A 420 -11.58 -15.18 -9.85
C GLY A 420 -11.26 -13.99 -8.94
N SER A 421 -10.00 -13.74 -8.72
CA SER A 421 -9.52 -12.56 -7.98
C SER A 421 -9.29 -11.41 -8.96
N ASN A 422 -9.95 -10.29 -8.73
CA ASN A 422 -9.79 -9.06 -9.50
C ASN A 422 -9.39 -7.92 -8.56
N SER A 423 -8.42 -7.12 -8.97
CA SER A 423 -8.03 -5.87 -8.31
C SER A 423 -7.92 -4.76 -9.35
N ALA A 424 -8.16 -3.50 -8.96
CA ALA A 424 -8.19 -2.41 -9.91
C ALA A 424 -7.45 -1.17 -9.41
N ILE A 425 -6.75 -0.49 -10.34
CA ILE A 425 -6.14 0.83 -10.14
C ILE A 425 -6.81 1.79 -11.11
N PHE A 426 -7.60 2.74 -10.58
CA PHE A 426 -8.33 3.72 -11.39
C PHE A 426 -7.47 4.93 -11.75
N SER A 427 -7.73 5.50 -12.93
CA SER A 427 -7.26 6.83 -13.30
C SER A 427 -7.86 7.89 -12.37
N LYS A 428 -7.17 9.04 -12.20
CA LYS A 428 -7.62 10.10 -11.28
C LYS A 428 -9.01 10.67 -11.61
N ASN A 429 -9.40 10.62 -12.88
CA ASN A 429 -10.73 11.06 -13.35
C ASN A 429 -11.78 9.92 -13.39
N MET A 430 -11.45 8.72 -12.87
CA MET A 430 -12.32 7.54 -12.81
C MET A 430 -12.86 7.07 -14.17
N LYS A 431 -12.24 7.44 -15.30
CA LYS A 431 -12.65 7.02 -16.64
C LYS A 431 -12.07 5.67 -17.07
N TYR A 432 -10.92 5.30 -16.54
CA TYR A 432 -10.17 4.10 -16.89
C TYR A 432 -9.71 3.36 -15.65
N PHE A 433 -9.45 2.06 -15.79
CA PHE A 433 -8.76 1.31 -14.74
C PHE A 433 -7.91 0.19 -15.34
N VAL A 434 -6.80 -0.11 -14.66
CA VAL A 434 -6.01 -1.33 -14.87
C VAL A 434 -6.58 -2.40 -13.97
N ASN A 435 -7.06 -3.52 -14.55
CA ASN A 435 -7.54 -4.68 -13.81
C ASN A 435 -6.47 -5.78 -13.82
N THR A 436 -6.13 -6.29 -12.67
CA THR A 436 -5.32 -7.50 -12.51
C THR A 436 -6.24 -8.64 -12.12
N TYR A 437 -6.38 -9.61 -13.02
CA TYR A 437 -7.19 -10.80 -12.83
C TYR A 437 -6.30 -12.02 -12.67
N SER A 438 -6.66 -12.94 -11.78
CA SER A 438 -6.10 -14.28 -11.67
C SER A 438 -7.13 -15.25 -11.10
N SER A 439 -6.89 -16.56 -11.27
CA SER A 439 -7.66 -17.58 -10.57
C SER A 439 -6.75 -18.69 -10.06
N ALA A 440 -7.32 -19.69 -9.38
CA ALA A 440 -6.55 -20.81 -8.83
C ALA A 440 -5.67 -21.53 -9.87
N ASN A 441 -6.14 -21.59 -11.13
CA ASN A 441 -5.48 -22.31 -12.23
C ASN A 441 -5.10 -21.40 -13.41
N ILE A 442 -5.25 -20.08 -13.27
CA ILE A 442 -4.95 -19.11 -14.33
C ILE A 442 -3.96 -18.08 -13.77
N PRO A 443 -2.76 -17.95 -14.36
CA PRO A 443 -1.81 -16.92 -13.98
C PRO A 443 -2.36 -15.52 -14.26
N PRO A 444 -1.78 -14.47 -13.62
CA PRO A 444 -2.28 -13.11 -13.75
C PRO A 444 -2.42 -12.64 -15.20
N VAL A 445 -3.57 -12.02 -15.49
CA VAL A 445 -3.84 -11.31 -16.75
C VAL A 445 -4.12 -9.86 -16.38
N ILE A 446 -3.38 -8.93 -16.99
CA ILE A 446 -3.51 -7.50 -16.70
C ILE A 446 -4.13 -6.82 -17.92
N THR A 447 -5.27 -6.17 -17.71
CA THR A 447 -6.02 -5.49 -18.77
C THR A 447 -6.23 -4.02 -18.42
N LEU A 448 -6.30 -3.21 -19.45
CA LEU A 448 -6.74 -1.83 -19.37
C LEU A 448 -8.21 -1.75 -19.78
N ASN A 449 -9.03 -1.10 -18.97
CA ASN A 449 -10.49 -1.09 -19.13
C ASN A 449 -11.02 0.35 -19.04
N ASP A 450 -12.17 0.61 -19.69
CA ASP A 450 -12.97 1.79 -19.42
C ASP A 450 -13.85 1.60 -18.16
N ASN A 451 -14.42 2.68 -17.64
CA ASN A 451 -15.28 2.66 -16.45
C ASN A 451 -16.68 2.06 -16.68
N LYS A 452 -16.91 1.47 -17.86
CA LYS A 452 -18.09 0.64 -18.17
C LYS A 452 -17.75 -0.85 -18.12
N GLY A 453 -16.46 -1.19 -17.89
CA GLY A 453 -15.96 -2.57 -17.85
C GLY A 453 -15.52 -3.13 -19.19
N LYS A 454 -15.51 -2.32 -20.26
CA LYS A 454 -15.02 -2.76 -21.57
C LYS A 454 -13.49 -2.83 -21.54
N VAL A 455 -12.93 -3.98 -21.89
CA VAL A 455 -11.49 -4.17 -22.11
C VAL A 455 -11.07 -3.37 -23.34
N LEU A 456 -10.10 -2.46 -23.16
CA LEU A 456 -9.51 -1.65 -24.22
C LEU A 456 -8.28 -2.34 -24.81
N THR A 457 -7.44 -2.90 -23.95
CA THR A 457 -6.26 -3.68 -24.37
C THR A 457 -5.80 -4.62 -23.23
N THR A 458 -5.11 -5.70 -23.61
CA THR A 458 -4.41 -6.58 -22.68
C THR A 458 -2.95 -6.10 -22.58
N LEU A 459 -2.51 -5.82 -21.37
CA LEU A 459 -1.15 -5.37 -21.08
C LEU A 459 -0.21 -6.55 -20.83
N VAL A 460 -0.69 -7.57 -20.09
CA VAL A 460 0.04 -8.82 -19.80
C VAL A 460 -0.95 -9.97 -19.88
N ASP A 461 -0.66 -11.02 -20.66
CA ASP A 461 -1.53 -12.18 -20.81
C ASP A 461 -0.95 -13.50 -20.24
N ASN A 462 0.35 -13.52 -19.95
CA ASN A 462 1.09 -14.69 -19.46
C ASN A 462 0.90 -15.96 -20.32
N GLN A 463 0.68 -15.83 -21.63
CA GLN A 463 0.46 -16.97 -22.53
C GLN A 463 1.69 -17.89 -22.60
N LYS A 464 2.90 -17.31 -22.59
CA LYS A 464 4.14 -18.08 -22.54
C LYS A 464 4.20 -18.98 -21.31
N LEU A 465 3.87 -18.44 -20.14
CA LEU A 465 3.82 -19.20 -18.89
C LEU A 465 2.75 -20.30 -18.96
N LYS A 466 1.55 -19.99 -19.47
CA LYS A 466 0.48 -20.98 -19.67
C LYS A 466 0.93 -22.15 -20.56
N GLN A 467 1.62 -21.85 -21.67
CA GLN A 467 2.17 -22.88 -22.55
C GLN A 467 3.25 -23.72 -21.86
N GLN A 468 4.16 -23.12 -21.13
CA GLN A 468 5.15 -23.85 -20.34
C GLN A 468 4.50 -24.76 -19.29
N MET A 469 3.50 -24.25 -18.56
CA MET A 469 2.80 -25.00 -17.52
C MET A 469 1.94 -26.14 -18.09
N SER A 470 1.39 -26.01 -19.29
CA SER A 470 0.58 -27.06 -19.91
C SER A 470 1.38 -28.33 -20.23
N GLY A 471 2.71 -28.24 -20.36
CA GLY A 471 3.63 -29.38 -20.51
C GLY A 471 4.05 -30.04 -19.20
N LEU A 472 3.62 -29.48 -18.05
CA LEU A 472 3.96 -30.01 -16.74
C LEU A 472 2.84 -30.88 -16.18
N ASN A 473 3.23 -31.90 -15.42
CA ASN A 473 2.27 -32.69 -14.64
C ASN A 473 1.90 -31.95 -13.35
N MET A 474 1.10 -30.88 -13.50
CA MET A 474 0.63 -30.07 -12.37
C MET A 474 -0.79 -30.45 -11.99
N PRO A 475 -1.08 -30.70 -10.71
CA PRO A 475 -2.46 -30.86 -10.25
C PRO A 475 -3.22 -29.53 -10.40
N SER A 476 -4.49 -29.61 -10.78
CA SER A 476 -5.41 -28.48 -10.70
C SER A 476 -5.90 -28.29 -9.28
N LYS A 477 -6.14 -27.04 -8.89
CA LYS A 477 -6.85 -26.74 -7.63
C LYS A 477 -8.35 -26.88 -7.85
N GLU A 478 -8.99 -27.61 -6.96
CA GLU A 478 -10.43 -27.80 -6.92
C GLU A 478 -11.02 -27.18 -5.67
N PHE A 479 -12.17 -26.54 -5.79
CA PHE A 479 -12.89 -25.97 -4.66
C PHE A 479 -14.04 -26.91 -4.28
N PHE A 480 -14.25 -27.10 -2.99
CA PHE A 480 -15.36 -27.87 -2.46
C PHE A 480 -15.95 -27.18 -1.22
N THR A 481 -17.18 -27.52 -0.86
CA THR A 481 -17.84 -27.07 0.35
C THR A 481 -18.07 -28.24 1.28
N PHE A 482 -18.11 -27.97 2.59
CA PHE A 482 -18.50 -28.91 3.61
C PHE A 482 -19.23 -28.18 4.73
N LYS A 483 -20.07 -28.92 5.46
CA LYS A 483 -20.73 -28.37 6.64
C LYS A 483 -19.94 -28.73 7.90
N THR A 484 -19.71 -27.72 8.75
CA THR A 484 -19.16 -27.94 10.10
C THR A 484 -20.16 -28.65 11.00
N THR A 485 -19.71 -29.14 12.17
CA THR A 485 -20.57 -29.72 13.20
C THR A 485 -21.68 -28.80 13.67
N ASP A 486 -21.41 -27.47 13.61
CA ASP A 486 -22.37 -26.44 14.01
C ASP A 486 -23.30 -26.01 12.85
N GLY A 487 -23.21 -26.69 11.71
CA GLY A 487 -24.08 -26.46 10.55
C GLY A 487 -23.69 -25.28 9.64
N VAL A 488 -22.52 -24.66 9.86
CA VAL A 488 -21.98 -23.63 8.99
C VAL A 488 -21.38 -24.28 7.74
N GLU A 489 -21.73 -23.77 6.54
CA GLU A 489 -21.19 -24.23 5.25
C GLU A 489 -19.88 -23.52 4.91
#